data_e3fdec6dc1e510a7dd2e96a6e5b3959a
#
_entry.id   e3fdec6dc1e510a7dd2e96a6e5b3959a
#
_cell.length_a   1.000
_cell.length_b   1.000
_cell.length_c   1.000
_cell.angle_alpha   90.00
_cell.angle_beta   90.00
_cell.angle_gamma   90.00
#
_symmetry.space_group_name_H-M   'P 1'
#
loop_
_entity.id
_entity.type
_entity.pdbx_description
1 polymer ?
#
loop_
_entity_poly.entity_id
_entity_poly.type
_entity_poly.pdbx_seq_one_letter_code
_entity_poly.pdbx_strand_id
1 'polypeptide(L)'
;MSLEQQLQVLFKVLEEYDWSAFAVITSLHPGHALFLEGVRAITDASYLSWRLLDVLTLELGPGGARQHTQRLLRQLDAPVLVAYCSREEAEVLFAEAAQAGLVGPGHVWLVPSLALGSTDTPPAAFPVGLISVVTESWRLSLRQKVRDGVAILALGAHGYRRQHGALPAPAGDCRAHPGPWGSPECHHRGP
;
A
#
# COMPACT_ATOMS: atom_id res chain seq x y z
N MET A 1 -7.00 6.50 -0.83
CA MET A 1 -5.92 7.27 -1.49
C MET A 1 -5.34 6.39 -2.60
N SER A 2 -5.23 6.91 -3.82
CA SER A 2 -4.61 6.17 -4.93
C SER A 2 -3.10 6.01 -4.72
N LEU A 3 -2.47 5.09 -5.45
CA LEU A 3 -1.02 4.90 -5.42
C LEU A 3 -0.28 6.19 -5.85
N GLU A 4 -0.79 6.85 -6.87
CA GLU A 4 -0.25 8.12 -7.36
C GLU A 4 -0.28 9.22 -6.29
N GLN A 5 -1.39 9.36 -5.56
CA GLN A 5 -1.48 10.32 -4.45
C GLN A 5 -0.50 9.98 -3.32
N GLN A 6 -0.29 8.69 -3.01
CA GLN A 6 0.70 8.28 -2.01
C GLN A 6 2.11 8.62 -2.45
N LEU A 7 2.44 8.40 -3.74
CA LEU A 7 3.73 8.79 -4.31
C LEU A 7 3.94 10.31 -4.24
N GLN A 8 2.95 11.10 -4.61
CA GLN A 8 3.04 12.57 -4.50
C GLN A 8 3.33 13.02 -3.06
N VAL A 9 2.69 12.40 -2.07
CA VAL A 9 2.96 12.72 -0.66
C VAL A 9 4.36 12.26 -0.24
N LEU A 10 4.82 11.08 -0.67
CA LEU A 10 6.18 10.61 -0.41
C LEU A 10 7.23 11.59 -0.97
N PHE A 11 7.05 12.03 -2.22
CA PHE A 11 7.96 12.99 -2.83
C PHE A 11 7.91 14.36 -2.15
N LYS A 12 6.75 14.78 -1.64
CA LYS A 12 6.66 16.00 -0.82
C LYS A 12 7.44 15.88 0.50
N VAL A 13 7.44 14.71 1.12
CA VAL A 13 8.27 14.47 2.31
C VAL A 13 9.75 14.51 1.95
N LEU A 14 10.16 13.89 0.83
CA LEU A 14 11.54 13.94 0.36
C LEU A 14 11.99 15.40 0.08
N GLU A 15 11.13 16.21 -0.54
CA GLU A 15 11.36 17.62 -0.82
C GLU A 15 11.50 18.44 0.47
N GLU A 16 10.60 18.25 1.44
CA GLU A 16 10.59 19.00 2.69
C GLU A 16 11.86 18.82 3.53
N TYR A 17 12.47 17.64 3.44
CA TYR A 17 13.71 17.31 4.16
C TYR A 17 14.96 17.38 3.31
N ASP A 18 14.90 17.93 2.09
CA ASP A 18 16.02 18.00 1.14
C ASP A 18 16.66 16.63 0.82
N TRP A 19 15.89 15.56 0.89
CA TRP A 19 16.36 14.21 0.58
C TRP A 19 16.31 13.92 -0.92
N SER A 20 17.18 14.57 -1.66
CA SER A 20 17.20 14.47 -3.14
C SER A 20 17.75 13.16 -3.67
N ALA A 21 18.47 12.37 -2.85
CA ALA A 21 19.08 11.11 -3.24
C ALA A 21 18.50 9.95 -2.42
N PHE A 22 17.93 8.95 -3.09
CA PHE A 22 17.27 7.82 -2.45
C PHE A 22 17.37 6.56 -3.29
N ALA A 23 17.16 5.39 -2.66
CA ALA A 23 16.99 4.12 -3.34
C ALA A 23 15.57 3.58 -3.13
N VAL A 24 15.12 2.76 -4.07
CA VAL A 24 13.81 2.12 -4.01
C VAL A 24 13.96 0.61 -3.88
N ILE A 25 13.24 0.03 -2.94
CA ILE A 25 13.16 -1.40 -2.72
C ILE A 25 11.72 -1.84 -2.91
N THR A 26 11.48 -2.81 -3.78
CA THR A 26 10.16 -3.38 -3.97
C THR A 26 10.18 -4.89 -3.74
N SER A 27 9.08 -5.43 -3.25
CA SER A 27 8.79 -6.85 -3.40
C SER A 27 8.12 -7.12 -4.76
N LEU A 28 7.89 -8.41 -5.07
CA LEU A 28 7.07 -8.80 -6.22
C LEU A 28 5.56 -8.65 -5.96
N HIS A 29 5.18 -7.88 -4.93
CA HIS A 29 3.78 -7.62 -4.62
C HIS A 29 3.04 -6.98 -5.80
N PRO A 30 1.76 -7.34 -6.05
CA PRO A 30 0.97 -6.70 -7.10
C PRO A 30 0.99 -5.17 -7.00
N GLY A 31 1.26 -4.50 -8.13
CA GLY A 31 1.38 -3.05 -8.20
C GLY A 31 2.81 -2.51 -8.09
N HIS A 32 3.83 -3.34 -7.80
CA HIS A 32 5.23 -2.89 -7.71
C HIS A 32 5.72 -2.23 -9.02
N ALA A 33 5.33 -2.77 -10.17
CA ALA A 33 5.71 -2.19 -11.46
C ALA A 33 5.12 -0.78 -11.66
N LEU A 34 3.83 -0.59 -11.31
CA LEU A 34 3.18 0.73 -11.34
C LEU A 34 3.80 1.70 -10.34
N PHE A 35 4.22 1.20 -9.18
CA PHE A 35 4.93 2.01 -8.19
C PHE A 35 6.25 2.51 -8.76
N LEU A 36 7.07 1.65 -9.37
CA LEU A 36 8.35 2.01 -9.99
C LEU A 36 8.17 2.95 -11.17
N GLU A 37 7.16 2.73 -12.01
CA GLU A 37 6.81 3.63 -13.11
C GLU A 37 6.45 5.02 -12.58
N GLY A 38 5.61 5.10 -11.54
CA GLY A 38 5.25 6.37 -10.90
C GLY A 38 6.45 7.09 -10.28
N VAL A 39 7.37 6.37 -9.62
CA VAL A 39 8.62 6.95 -9.09
C VAL A 39 9.44 7.55 -10.23
N ARG A 40 9.67 6.81 -11.33
CA ARG A 40 10.42 7.29 -12.49
C ARG A 40 9.77 8.49 -13.15
N ALA A 41 8.45 8.43 -13.35
CA ALA A 41 7.71 9.55 -13.95
C ALA A 41 7.88 10.85 -13.14
N ILE A 42 7.84 10.77 -11.80
CA ILE A 42 8.04 11.95 -10.95
C ILE A 42 9.50 12.41 -10.99
N THR A 43 10.47 11.50 -10.94
CA THR A 43 11.89 11.84 -10.97
C THR A 43 12.29 12.50 -12.29
N ASP A 44 11.75 12.01 -13.41
CA ASP A 44 12.08 12.50 -14.76
C ASP A 44 11.36 13.82 -15.10
N ALA A 45 10.13 14.01 -14.58
CA ALA A 45 9.34 15.21 -14.85
C ALA A 45 9.62 16.40 -13.91
N SER A 46 10.35 16.18 -12.83
CA SER A 46 10.57 17.19 -11.80
C SER A 46 11.68 18.18 -12.17
N TYR A 47 11.50 19.45 -11.83
CA TYR A 47 12.56 20.47 -11.84
C TYR A 47 13.60 20.27 -10.72
N LEU A 48 13.29 19.48 -9.73
CA LEU A 48 14.20 19.08 -8.67
C LEU A 48 15.13 17.99 -9.19
N SER A 49 16.41 18.10 -8.86
CA SER A 49 17.42 17.12 -9.27
C SER A 49 17.33 15.84 -8.43
N TRP A 50 16.26 15.07 -8.59
CA TRP A 50 16.12 13.79 -7.94
C TRP A 50 17.19 12.81 -8.44
N ARG A 51 17.79 12.09 -7.50
CA ARG A 51 18.80 11.07 -7.78
C ARG A 51 18.31 9.72 -7.28
N LEU A 52 17.74 8.94 -8.17
CA LEU A 52 17.44 7.54 -7.89
C LEU A 52 18.76 6.75 -7.94
N LEU A 53 19.28 6.40 -6.75
CA LEU A 53 20.61 5.78 -6.61
C LEU A 53 20.57 4.31 -7.01
N ASP A 54 19.52 3.59 -6.61
CA ASP A 54 19.36 2.18 -6.94
C ASP A 54 17.89 1.76 -6.88
N VAL A 55 17.56 0.66 -7.57
CA VAL A 55 16.23 0.03 -7.55
C VAL A 55 16.41 -1.46 -7.36
N LEU A 56 16.00 -1.98 -6.20
CA LEU A 56 16.01 -3.41 -5.91
C LEU A 56 14.60 -3.99 -5.94
N THR A 57 14.43 -5.08 -6.67
CA THR A 57 13.23 -5.91 -6.59
C THR A 57 13.58 -7.22 -5.91
N LEU A 58 12.99 -7.47 -4.74
CA LEU A 58 13.32 -8.58 -3.86
C LEU A 58 12.18 -9.59 -3.80
N GLU A 59 12.54 -10.87 -3.77
CA GLU A 59 11.61 -11.95 -3.49
C GLU A 59 11.54 -12.21 -1.99
N LEU A 60 10.56 -11.59 -1.32
CA LEU A 60 10.40 -11.60 0.15
C LEU A 60 9.42 -12.67 0.66
N GLY A 61 8.99 -13.58 -0.22
CA GLY A 61 8.09 -14.67 0.13
C GLY A 61 8.76 -15.77 0.98
N PRO A 62 7.98 -16.74 1.49
CA PRO A 62 8.46 -17.83 2.34
C PRO A 62 9.49 -18.76 1.67
N GLY A 63 9.68 -18.68 0.35
CA GLY A 63 10.70 -19.40 -0.43
C GLY A 63 11.90 -18.54 -0.83
N GLY A 64 11.91 -17.25 -0.50
CA GLY A 64 12.97 -16.32 -0.91
C GLY A 64 14.33 -16.65 -0.29
N ALA A 65 15.39 -16.53 -1.08
CA ALA A 65 16.77 -16.77 -0.62
C ALA A 65 17.24 -15.61 0.27
N ARG A 66 17.05 -15.71 1.59
CA ARG A 66 17.44 -14.69 2.57
C ARG A 66 18.89 -14.21 2.42
N GLN A 67 19.83 -15.13 2.16
CA GLN A 67 21.22 -14.77 1.94
C GLN A 67 21.42 -13.88 0.71
N HIS A 68 20.65 -14.12 -0.36
CA HIS A 68 20.69 -13.30 -1.55
C HIS A 68 20.14 -11.89 -1.26
N THR A 69 19.01 -11.83 -0.58
CA THR A 69 18.40 -10.56 -0.14
C THR A 69 19.36 -9.74 0.72
N GLN A 70 20.00 -10.35 1.73
CA GLN A 70 21.00 -9.67 2.57
C GLN A 70 22.18 -9.17 1.77
N ARG A 71 22.66 -9.97 0.80
CA ARG A 71 23.78 -9.56 -0.05
C ARG A 71 23.44 -8.33 -0.88
N LEU A 72 22.24 -8.29 -1.48
CA LEU A 72 21.77 -7.15 -2.24
C LEU A 72 21.59 -5.91 -1.35
N LEU A 73 20.98 -6.08 -0.18
CA LEU A 73 20.79 -4.98 0.77
C LEU A 73 22.13 -4.38 1.23
N ARG A 74 23.17 -5.19 1.49
CA ARG A 74 24.49 -4.69 1.87
C ARG A 74 25.23 -3.89 0.79
N GLN A 75 24.80 -4.00 -0.46
CA GLN A 75 25.37 -3.25 -1.58
C GLN A 75 24.73 -1.88 -1.73
N LEU A 76 23.60 -1.63 -1.07
CA LEU A 76 22.94 -0.33 -1.10
C LEU A 76 23.74 0.71 -0.31
N ASP A 77 24.06 1.80 -1.00
CA ASP A 77 24.67 2.99 -0.40
C ASP A 77 23.70 4.18 -0.60
N ALA A 78 22.64 4.18 0.20
CA ALA A 78 21.63 5.23 0.14
C ALA A 78 21.14 5.58 1.56
N PRO A 79 21.18 6.87 1.94
CA PRO A 79 20.70 7.29 3.26
C PRO A 79 19.19 7.24 3.39
N VAL A 80 18.47 7.32 2.27
CA VAL A 80 17.01 7.30 2.23
C VAL A 80 16.55 6.12 1.38
N LEU A 81 15.67 5.32 1.96
CA LEU A 81 15.17 4.07 1.38
C LEU A 81 13.64 4.14 1.29
N VAL A 82 13.11 4.00 0.09
CA VAL A 82 11.67 3.95 -0.14
C VAL A 82 11.29 2.50 -0.43
N ALA A 83 10.43 1.90 0.39
CA ALA A 83 10.07 0.50 0.22
C ALA A 83 8.59 0.33 -0.17
N TYR A 84 8.31 -0.52 -1.17
CA TYR A 84 6.98 -0.93 -1.58
C TYR A 84 6.82 -2.44 -1.43
N CYS A 85 6.04 -2.86 -0.45
CA CYS A 85 5.79 -4.26 -0.12
C CYS A 85 4.52 -4.41 0.72
N SER A 86 3.98 -5.61 0.85
CA SER A 86 2.92 -5.90 1.81
C SER A 86 3.44 -5.84 3.24
N ARG A 87 2.55 -5.90 4.22
CA ARG A 87 2.92 -5.91 5.64
C ARG A 87 3.79 -7.11 6.00
N GLU A 88 3.40 -8.30 5.55
CA GLU A 88 4.11 -9.55 5.82
C GLU A 88 5.51 -9.54 5.21
N GLU A 89 5.62 -9.00 4.00
CA GLU A 89 6.89 -8.82 3.31
C GLU A 89 7.75 -7.73 3.99
N ALA A 90 7.14 -6.67 4.53
CA ALA A 90 7.84 -5.63 5.26
C ALA A 90 8.51 -6.17 6.54
N GLU A 91 7.84 -7.06 7.26
CA GLU A 91 8.43 -7.71 8.44
C GLU A 91 9.71 -8.49 8.08
N VAL A 92 9.69 -9.21 6.96
CA VAL A 92 10.87 -9.92 6.45
C VAL A 92 11.94 -8.93 5.99
N LEU A 93 11.55 -7.92 5.19
CA LEU A 93 12.46 -6.90 4.69
C LEU A 93 13.23 -6.20 5.82
N PHE A 94 12.53 -5.73 6.83
CA PHE A 94 13.17 -4.99 7.93
C PHE A 94 14.02 -5.87 8.83
N ALA A 95 13.65 -7.14 9.00
CA ALA A 95 14.51 -8.11 9.70
C ALA A 95 15.84 -8.33 8.95
N GLU A 96 15.81 -8.48 7.62
CA GLU A 96 16.99 -8.64 6.79
C GLU A 96 17.79 -7.32 6.66
N ALA A 97 17.11 -6.17 6.58
CA ALA A 97 17.72 -4.84 6.56
C ALA A 97 18.49 -4.55 7.86
N ALA A 98 17.95 -4.96 9.01
CA ALA A 98 18.63 -4.83 10.29
C ALA A 98 19.95 -5.63 10.30
N GLN A 99 19.95 -6.86 9.77
CA GLN A 99 21.16 -7.69 9.66
C GLN A 99 22.16 -7.14 8.62
N ALA A 100 21.66 -6.41 7.61
CA ALA A 100 22.49 -5.75 6.62
C ALA A 100 23.08 -4.42 7.11
N GLY A 101 22.64 -3.90 8.28
CA GLY A 101 23.08 -2.62 8.83
C GLY A 101 22.36 -1.40 8.27
N LEU A 102 21.24 -1.59 7.58
CA LEU A 102 20.42 -0.51 6.97
C LEU A 102 19.34 0.04 7.91
N VAL A 103 19.32 -0.37 9.17
CA VAL A 103 18.44 0.12 10.21
C VAL A 103 19.26 0.84 11.27
N GLY A 104 18.91 2.09 11.54
CA GLY A 104 19.62 2.91 12.52
C GLY A 104 19.71 4.38 12.11
N PRO A 105 20.45 5.19 12.88
CA PRO A 105 20.44 6.65 12.72
C PRO A 105 20.99 7.16 11.38
N GLY A 106 21.66 6.32 10.60
CA GLY A 106 22.19 6.68 9.28
C GLY A 106 21.21 6.44 8.13
N HIS A 107 20.06 5.84 8.38
CA HIS A 107 19.11 5.46 7.33
C HIS A 107 17.68 5.88 7.69
N VAL A 108 16.99 6.42 6.70
CA VAL A 108 15.58 6.79 6.80
C VAL A 108 14.77 5.88 5.86
N TRP A 109 13.71 5.32 6.39
CA TRP A 109 12.79 4.47 5.62
C TRP A 109 11.46 5.17 5.40
N LEU A 110 11.02 5.22 4.15
CA LEU A 110 9.69 5.70 3.76
C LEU A 110 8.90 4.56 3.14
N VAL A 111 7.66 4.41 3.58
CA VAL A 111 6.78 3.35 3.08
C VAL A 111 5.38 3.88 2.79
N PRO A 112 4.68 3.39 1.76
CA PRO A 112 3.26 3.63 1.57
C PRO A 112 2.44 2.89 2.64
N SER A 113 1.15 3.23 2.74
CA SER A 113 0.23 2.62 3.71
C SER A 113 0.10 1.10 3.61
N LEU A 114 0.40 0.53 2.45
CA LEU A 114 0.37 -0.92 2.19
C LEU A 114 1.27 -1.70 3.16
N ALA A 115 2.47 -1.21 3.42
CA ALA A 115 3.43 -1.86 4.31
C ALA A 115 3.00 -1.85 5.78
N LEU A 116 2.16 -0.91 6.21
CA LEU A 116 1.62 -0.87 7.58
C LEU A 116 0.46 -1.84 7.78
N GLY A 117 -0.26 -2.17 6.72
CA GLY A 117 -1.47 -2.97 6.81
C GLY A 117 -2.62 -2.23 7.51
N SER A 118 -3.54 -2.98 8.12
CA SER A 118 -4.75 -2.44 8.75
C SER A 118 -4.71 -2.41 10.29
N THR A 119 -3.57 -2.68 10.91
CA THR A 119 -3.45 -2.73 12.37
C THR A 119 -2.88 -1.42 12.93
N ASP A 120 -3.35 -1.05 14.13
CA ASP A 120 -2.98 0.21 14.79
C ASP A 120 -1.56 0.18 15.42
N THR A 121 -0.94 -1.00 15.47
CA THR A 121 0.40 -1.17 16.03
C THR A 121 1.38 -1.62 14.96
N PRO A 122 2.49 -0.88 14.75
CA PRO A 122 3.54 -1.36 13.86
C PRO A 122 4.18 -2.65 14.40
N PRO A 123 4.58 -3.59 13.52
CA PRO A 123 5.33 -4.76 13.94
C PRO A 123 6.64 -4.41 14.64
N ALA A 124 7.09 -5.27 15.56
CA ALA A 124 8.33 -5.06 16.30
C ALA A 124 9.59 -5.00 15.39
N ALA A 125 9.50 -5.58 14.19
CA ALA A 125 10.59 -5.56 13.21
C ALA A 125 10.76 -4.21 12.50
N PHE A 126 9.78 -3.31 12.61
CA PHE A 126 9.84 -2.03 11.92
C PHE A 126 10.87 -1.11 12.57
N PRO A 127 11.69 -0.41 11.77
CA PRO A 127 12.73 0.47 12.30
C PRO A 127 12.10 1.68 13.01
N VAL A 128 12.75 2.11 14.09
CA VAL A 128 12.41 3.37 14.76
C VAL A 128 12.74 4.52 13.81
N GLY A 129 11.81 5.47 13.67
CA GLY A 129 11.97 6.59 12.73
C GLY A 129 11.48 6.31 11.31
N LEU A 130 10.88 5.15 11.06
CA LEU A 130 10.19 4.88 9.80
C LEU A 130 9.06 5.88 9.59
N ILE A 131 9.01 6.44 8.40
CA ILE A 131 7.97 7.39 7.97
C ILE A 131 7.02 6.68 7.02
N SER A 132 5.73 6.78 7.26
CA SER A 132 4.73 6.20 6.38
C SER A 132 3.66 7.19 5.97
N VAL A 133 3.24 7.08 4.71
CA VAL A 133 2.07 7.79 4.21
C VAL A 133 0.82 7.01 4.61
N VAL A 134 0.04 7.59 5.50
CA VAL A 134 -1.21 7.01 5.96
C VAL A 134 -2.40 7.89 5.58
N THR A 135 -3.56 7.28 5.45
CA THR A 135 -4.82 7.99 5.28
C THR A 135 -5.57 8.00 6.60
N GLU A 136 -6.50 8.91 6.78
CA GLU A 136 -7.38 8.89 7.96
C GLU A 136 -8.12 7.55 8.13
N SER A 137 -8.40 6.87 7.01
CA SER A 137 -9.00 5.53 7.01
C SER A 137 -8.12 4.45 7.66
N TRP A 138 -6.82 4.69 7.83
CA TRP A 138 -5.92 3.76 8.51
C TRP A 138 -6.28 3.57 9.98
N ARG A 139 -6.73 4.65 10.64
CA ARG A 139 -7.12 4.60 12.06
C ARG A 139 -8.49 3.97 12.33
N LEU A 140 -9.29 3.76 11.28
CA LEU A 140 -10.62 3.18 11.43
C LEU A 140 -10.55 1.65 11.44
N SER A 141 -11.00 1.02 12.51
CA SER A 141 -11.11 -0.44 12.59
C SER A 141 -12.05 -0.97 11.50
N LEU A 142 -11.85 -2.23 11.07
CA LEU A 142 -12.73 -2.89 10.10
C LEU A 142 -14.21 -2.80 10.53
N ARG A 143 -14.48 -2.99 11.84
CA ARG A 143 -15.82 -2.87 12.43
C ARG A 143 -16.41 -1.47 12.20
N GLN A 144 -15.62 -0.44 12.35
CA GLN A 144 -16.04 0.94 12.13
C GLN A 144 -16.29 1.21 10.65
N LYS A 145 -15.40 0.74 9.75
CA LYS A 145 -15.60 0.84 8.29
C LYS A 145 -16.88 0.16 7.82
N VAL A 146 -17.17 -1.04 8.34
CA VAL A 146 -18.41 -1.77 8.04
C VAL A 146 -19.63 -1.01 8.56
N ARG A 147 -19.58 -0.52 9.79
CA ARG A 147 -20.67 0.27 10.39
C ARG A 147 -20.96 1.53 9.58
N ASP A 148 -19.93 2.25 9.20
CA ASP A 148 -20.06 3.50 8.43
C ASP A 148 -20.59 3.21 7.02
N GLY A 149 -20.14 2.13 6.36
CA GLY A 149 -20.68 1.67 5.09
C GLY A 149 -22.16 1.32 5.15
N VAL A 150 -22.58 0.58 6.17
CA VAL A 150 -23.99 0.25 6.40
C VAL A 150 -24.82 1.50 6.70
N ALA A 151 -24.28 2.44 7.48
CA ALA A 151 -24.96 3.71 7.77
C ALA A 151 -25.17 4.56 6.50
N ILE A 152 -24.19 4.64 5.61
CA ILE A 152 -24.30 5.35 4.32
C ILE A 152 -25.40 4.71 3.45
N LEU A 153 -25.42 3.38 3.34
CA LEU A 153 -26.46 2.67 2.59
C LEU A 153 -27.84 2.91 3.17
N ALA A 154 -27.98 2.83 4.50
CA ALA A 154 -29.25 3.04 5.18
C ALA A 154 -29.76 4.49 5.00
N LEU A 155 -28.88 5.49 5.12
CA LEU A 155 -29.20 6.90 4.90
C LEU A 155 -29.58 7.16 3.44
N GLY A 156 -28.84 6.58 2.50
CA GLY A 156 -29.15 6.66 1.06
C GLY A 156 -30.52 6.05 0.74
N ALA A 157 -30.81 4.87 1.23
CA ALA A 157 -32.11 4.22 1.06
C ALA A 157 -33.25 5.01 1.70
N HIS A 158 -33.02 5.57 2.90
CA HIS A 158 -34.00 6.43 3.56
C HIS A 158 -34.27 7.73 2.76
N GLY A 159 -33.22 8.38 2.29
CA GLY A 159 -33.31 9.57 1.46
C GLY A 159 -34.09 9.30 0.16
N TYR A 160 -33.75 8.22 -0.54
CA TYR A 160 -34.42 7.81 -1.76
C TYR A 160 -35.91 7.53 -1.53
N ARG A 161 -36.22 6.75 -0.47
CA ARG A 161 -37.62 6.46 -0.10
C ARG A 161 -38.43 7.73 0.20
N ARG A 162 -37.79 8.71 0.86
CA ARG A 162 -38.44 10.01 1.18
C ARG A 162 -38.73 10.83 -0.06
N GLN A 163 -37.89 10.78 -1.08
CA GLN A 163 -38.09 11.50 -2.34
C GLN A 163 -39.06 10.81 -3.31
N HIS A 164 -39.02 9.47 -3.36
CA HIS A 164 -39.73 8.67 -4.37
C HIS A 164 -40.85 7.80 -3.79
N GLY A 165 -41.09 7.85 -2.49
CA GLY A 165 -42.14 7.09 -1.80
C GLY A 165 -41.84 5.63 -1.56
N ALA A 166 -41.04 4.97 -2.39
CA ALA A 166 -40.67 3.58 -2.29
C ALA A 166 -39.20 3.35 -2.71
N LEU A 167 -38.61 2.27 -2.27
CA LEU A 167 -37.31 1.81 -2.80
C LEU A 167 -37.50 1.18 -4.19
N PRO A 168 -36.53 1.32 -5.12
CA PRO A 168 -36.60 0.65 -6.41
C PRO A 168 -36.67 -0.88 -6.20
N ALA A 169 -37.46 -1.55 -7.03
CA ALA A 169 -37.47 -3.00 -7.04
C ALA A 169 -36.08 -3.54 -7.41
N PRO A 170 -35.62 -4.64 -6.81
CA PRO A 170 -34.33 -5.23 -7.16
C PRO A 170 -34.31 -5.59 -8.64
N ALA A 171 -33.29 -5.09 -9.36
CA ALA A 171 -33.17 -5.25 -10.81
C ALA A 171 -32.75 -6.67 -11.28
N GLY A 172 -32.76 -7.66 -10.41
CA GLY A 172 -32.44 -9.04 -10.73
C GLY A 172 -32.69 -10.00 -9.57
N ASP A 173 -33.10 -11.21 -9.89
CA ASP A 173 -33.19 -12.33 -8.96
C ASP A 173 -31.79 -12.91 -8.75
N CYS A 174 -31.13 -12.54 -7.65
CA CYS A 174 -29.95 -13.26 -7.18
C CYS A 174 -30.41 -14.57 -6.52
N ARG A 175 -30.76 -15.57 -7.31
CA ARG A 175 -30.90 -16.93 -6.78
C ARG A 175 -29.51 -17.52 -6.67
N ALA A 176 -29.13 -17.86 -5.45
CA ALA A 176 -27.94 -18.68 -5.19
C ALA A 176 -28.13 -20.06 -5.82
N HIS A 177 -27.69 -20.25 -7.06
CA HIS A 177 -27.43 -21.58 -7.57
C HIS A 177 -26.05 -21.99 -7.04
N PRO A 178 -25.94 -23.13 -6.33
CA PRO A 178 -24.63 -23.67 -5.98
C PRO A 178 -23.94 -24.14 -7.27
N GLY A 179 -23.08 -23.27 -7.82
CA GLY A 179 -22.11 -23.70 -8.82
C GLY A 179 -21.05 -24.61 -8.18
N PRO A 180 -20.26 -25.35 -8.96
CA PRO A 180 -19.27 -26.31 -8.45
C PRO A 180 -18.21 -25.67 -7.52
N TRP A 181 -18.18 -24.34 -7.37
CA TRP A 181 -17.23 -23.57 -6.53
C TRP A 181 -17.93 -22.60 -5.55
N GLY A 182 -19.24 -22.74 -5.33
CA GLY A 182 -19.94 -22.01 -4.27
C GLY A 182 -20.07 -20.48 -4.44
N SER A 183 -19.79 -19.92 -5.62
CA SER A 183 -19.92 -18.48 -5.89
C SER A 183 -21.35 -18.16 -6.38
N PRO A 184 -22.05 -17.16 -5.83
CA PRO A 184 -23.34 -16.72 -6.34
C PRO A 184 -23.16 -16.01 -7.69
N GLU A 185 -23.71 -16.56 -8.76
CA GLU A 185 -23.80 -15.91 -10.05
C GLU A 185 -25.09 -15.07 -10.14
N CYS A 186 -24.92 -13.77 -10.33
CA CYS A 186 -26.05 -12.86 -10.59
C CYS A 186 -26.27 -12.73 -12.11
N HIS A 187 -27.38 -13.30 -12.61
CA HIS A 187 -27.78 -13.09 -14.00
C HIS A 187 -28.52 -11.75 -14.16
N HIS A 188 -27.90 -10.79 -14.83
CA HIS A 188 -28.57 -9.60 -15.34
C HIS A 188 -29.44 -9.99 -16.55
N ARG A 189 -30.77 -9.92 -16.42
CA ARG A 189 -31.63 -9.81 -17.58
C ARG A 189 -31.52 -8.36 -18.09
N GLY A 190 -30.90 -8.16 -19.24
CA GLY A 190 -30.97 -6.92 -19.98
C GLY A 190 -32.42 -6.63 -20.45
N PRO A 191 -32.68 -5.38 -20.88
CA PRO A 191 -34.02 -4.93 -21.27
C PRO A 191 -34.57 -5.70 -22.45
#